data_950ffdccabf8f8f8f560ed3a6fa174bb
#
_entry.id   950ffdccabf8f8f8f560ed3a6fa174bb
#
_cell.length_a   1.000
_cell.length_b   1.000
_cell.length_c   1.000
_cell.angle_alpha   90.00
_cell.angle_beta   90.00
_cell.angle_gamma   90.00
#
_symmetry.space_group_name_H-M   'P 1'
#
loop_
_entity.id
_entity.type
_entity.pdbx_description
1 polymer ?
#
loop_
_entity_poly.entity_id
_entity_poly.type
_entity_poly.pdbx_seq_one_letter_code
_entity_poly.pdbx_strand_id
1 'polypeptide(L)'
;MKNGKKIVATIEARMTSTRLPGKVLLPMAGEPALKRLVDRLRRSAYVDEVVVATTTNAPDDAIATLAQSMGCKVWRGSEDDVLLRVLEAAQSVNADLIVEVTGDCPLIDWRHVDRLIERYTEGAYDYVSNILERTFPRGFDAQVFSVKTLEEVDRLTQDPVDRENVSIYIYNHPGRYKLGNWAAEGAMRRPELRVTLDTKEDYELLNAIFEKLLPGTPDFSAEDVVGLLDREPSLTALNAAVRQKDPYGGYL
;
A
#
# COMPACT_ATOMS: atom_id res chain seq x y z
N MET A 1 8.10 14.92 10.46
CA MET A 1 7.94 14.33 11.82
C MET A 1 6.66 14.85 12.47
N LYS A 2 5.81 13.97 12.95
CA LYS A 2 4.62 14.33 13.74
C LYS A 2 4.84 13.90 15.19
N ASN A 3 4.63 14.80 16.14
CA ASN A 3 4.85 14.56 17.58
C ASN A 3 6.27 14.03 17.92
N GLY A 4 7.30 14.49 17.20
CA GLY A 4 8.70 14.08 17.39
C GLY A 4 9.03 12.68 16.86
N LYS A 5 8.09 11.98 16.20
CA LYS A 5 8.29 10.64 15.64
C LYS A 5 8.65 10.73 14.15
N LYS A 6 9.61 9.93 13.73
CA LYS A 6 9.93 9.73 12.32
C LYS A 6 8.96 8.72 11.70
N ILE A 7 8.22 9.16 10.69
CA ILE A 7 7.18 8.38 10.00
C ILE A 7 7.69 8.00 8.62
N VAL A 8 7.74 6.71 8.34
CA VAL A 8 8.28 6.17 7.09
C VAL A 8 7.21 5.37 6.36
N ALA A 9 7.01 5.66 5.09
CA ALA A 9 6.21 4.80 4.24
C ALA A 9 7.09 3.67 3.68
N THR A 10 6.72 2.42 3.96
CA THR A 10 7.34 1.24 3.36
C THR A 10 6.50 0.75 2.21
N ILE A 11 7.15 0.42 1.08
CA ILE A 11 6.49 -0.13 -0.10
C ILE A 11 7.07 -1.51 -0.37
N GLU A 12 6.27 -2.58 -0.19
CA GLU A 12 6.66 -3.91 -0.61
C GLU A 12 6.51 -4.05 -2.13
N ALA A 13 7.60 -4.36 -2.81
CA ALA A 13 7.60 -4.54 -4.26
C ALA A 13 8.49 -5.69 -4.68
N ARG A 14 8.03 -6.54 -5.61
CA ARG A 14 8.81 -7.60 -6.26
C ARG A 14 8.38 -7.84 -7.70
N MET A 15 9.29 -8.37 -8.52
CA MET A 15 9.01 -8.71 -9.92
C MET A 15 8.23 -10.01 -10.09
N THR A 16 8.28 -10.89 -9.08
CA THR A 16 7.78 -12.27 -9.12
C THR A 16 6.28 -12.42 -8.83
N SER A 17 5.47 -11.37 -9.11
CA SER A 17 4.00 -11.50 -9.03
C SER A 17 3.51 -12.61 -9.97
N THR A 18 2.74 -13.56 -9.42
CA THR A 18 2.30 -14.76 -10.20
C THR A 18 1.24 -14.43 -11.24
N ARG A 19 0.35 -13.47 -10.99
CA ARG A 19 -0.74 -13.07 -11.89
C ARG A 19 -0.31 -12.06 -12.97
N LEU A 20 0.61 -11.16 -12.61
CA LEU A 20 1.12 -10.10 -13.49
C LEU A 20 2.59 -9.83 -13.15
N PRO A 21 3.54 -10.64 -13.68
CA PRO A 21 4.96 -10.43 -13.43
C PRO A 21 5.43 -9.03 -13.82
N GLY A 22 6.27 -8.42 -12.99
CA GLY A 22 6.80 -7.08 -13.25
C GLY A 22 5.78 -5.94 -13.11
N LYS A 23 4.60 -6.19 -12.55
CA LYS A 23 3.48 -5.23 -12.47
C LYS A 23 3.87 -3.84 -11.96
N VAL A 24 4.78 -3.77 -11.00
CA VAL A 24 5.20 -2.50 -10.38
C VAL A 24 6.01 -1.60 -11.32
N LEU A 25 6.56 -2.16 -12.40
CA LEU A 25 7.30 -1.41 -13.43
C LEU A 25 6.47 -1.12 -14.69
N LEU A 26 5.23 -1.62 -14.78
CA LEU A 26 4.35 -1.32 -15.92
C LEU A 26 4.06 0.18 -15.99
N PRO A 27 4.11 0.77 -17.21
CA PRO A 27 3.85 2.19 -17.39
C PRO A 27 2.38 2.53 -17.18
N MET A 28 2.11 3.55 -16.36
CA MET A 28 0.79 4.14 -16.16
C MET A 28 0.84 5.61 -16.57
N ALA A 29 0.16 5.94 -17.67
CA ALA A 29 0.28 7.24 -18.33
C ALA A 29 1.76 7.66 -18.49
N GLY A 30 2.60 6.74 -19.01
CA GLY A 30 4.01 6.99 -19.35
C GLY A 30 5.03 6.82 -18.22
N GLU A 31 4.62 6.63 -16.97
CA GLU A 31 5.54 6.44 -15.83
C GLU A 31 5.30 5.11 -15.12
N PRO A 32 6.33 4.44 -14.58
CA PRO A 32 6.14 3.18 -13.85
C PRO A 32 5.13 3.28 -12.70
N ALA A 33 4.32 2.21 -12.49
CA ALA A 33 3.35 2.14 -11.40
C ALA A 33 3.97 2.46 -10.04
N LEU A 34 5.16 1.92 -9.74
CA LEU A 34 5.89 2.21 -8.51
C LEU A 34 6.25 3.70 -8.40
N LYS A 35 6.60 4.35 -9.52
CA LYS A 35 6.88 5.80 -9.51
C LYS A 35 5.61 6.60 -9.17
N ARG A 36 4.47 6.23 -9.76
CA ARG A 36 3.17 6.85 -9.44
C ARG A 36 2.85 6.74 -7.95
N LEU A 37 3.08 5.56 -7.37
CA LEU A 37 2.88 5.33 -5.94
C LEU A 37 3.79 6.20 -5.07
N VAL A 38 5.10 6.21 -5.36
CA VAL A 38 6.09 7.00 -4.62
C VAL A 38 5.78 8.50 -4.70
N ASP A 39 5.49 9.02 -5.90
CA ASP A 39 5.18 10.43 -6.11
C ASP A 39 3.94 10.86 -5.30
N ARG A 40 2.95 9.98 -5.18
CA ARG A 40 1.75 10.25 -4.37
C ARG A 40 2.05 10.23 -2.88
N LEU A 41 2.78 9.23 -2.38
CA LEU A 41 3.14 9.16 -0.95
C LEU A 41 4.00 10.35 -0.49
N ARG A 42 4.88 10.86 -1.35
CA ARG A 42 5.71 12.03 -1.05
C ARG A 42 4.95 13.35 -0.86
N ARG A 43 3.67 13.39 -1.22
CA ARG A 43 2.79 14.53 -0.98
C ARG A 43 2.18 14.55 0.41
N SER A 44 2.30 13.46 1.17
CA SER A 44 1.87 13.40 2.56
C SER A 44 2.54 14.51 3.38
N ALA A 45 1.77 15.17 4.22
CA ALA A 45 2.28 16.18 5.15
C ALA A 45 3.10 15.58 6.29
N TYR A 46 2.97 14.27 6.53
CA TYR A 46 3.53 13.61 7.70
C TYR A 46 4.56 12.52 7.41
N VAL A 47 4.56 11.95 6.20
CA VAL A 47 5.58 10.97 5.80
C VAL A 47 6.92 11.68 5.59
N ASP A 48 7.90 11.31 6.39
CA ASP A 48 9.24 11.90 6.35
C ASP A 48 10.12 11.28 5.26
N GLU A 49 9.91 9.98 4.97
CA GLU A 49 10.73 9.23 4.03
C GLU A 49 9.93 8.06 3.42
N VAL A 50 10.23 7.72 2.17
CA VAL A 50 9.70 6.53 1.49
C VAL A 50 10.83 5.53 1.30
N VAL A 51 10.62 4.29 1.74
CA VAL A 51 11.57 3.18 1.59
C VAL A 51 10.93 2.09 0.74
N VAL A 52 11.60 1.69 -0.33
CA VAL A 52 11.18 0.54 -1.14
C VAL A 52 11.82 -0.73 -0.58
N ALA A 53 11.00 -1.63 -0.07
CA ALA A 53 11.38 -2.92 0.49
C ALA A 53 11.24 -4.01 -0.58
N THR A 54 12.33 -4.32 -1.29
CA THR A 54 12.36 -5.32 -2.36
C THR A 54 13.18 -6.55 -1.98
N THR A 55 13.29 -7.54 -2.87
CA THR A 55 14.01 -8.76 -2.55
C THR A 55 15.47 -8.71 -2.99
N THR A 56 16.27 -9.68 -2.53
CA THR A 56 17.66 -9.88 -2.99
C THR A 56 17.75 -10.61 -4.31
N ASN A 57 16.63 -11.01 -4.90
CA ASN A 57 16.59 -11.73 -6.19
C ASN A 57 17.02 -10.82 -7.35
N ALA A 58 17.77 -11.37 -8.29
CA ALA A 58 18.29 -10.60 -9.42
C ALA A 58 17.23 -9.87 -10.26
N PRO A 59 16.02 -10.41 -10.53
CA PRO A 59 14.98 -9.66 -11.23
C PRO A 59 14.58 -8.35 -10.56
N ASP A 60 14.72 -8.26 -9.23
CA ASP A 60 14.35 -7.07 -8.44
C ASP A 60 15.43 -5.97 -8.46
N ASP A 61 16.57 -6.19 -9.13
CA ASP A 61 17.58 -5.14 -9.38
C ASP A 61 16.96 -3.97 -10.14
N ALA A 62 15.99 -4.25 -11.04
CA ALA A 62 15.27 -3.20 -11.76
C ALA A 62 14.43 -2.31 -10.83
N ILE A 63 13.80 -2.89 -9.82
CA ILE A 63 13.04 -2.14 -8.79
C ILE A 63 14.01 -1.28 -7.97
N ALA A 64 15.11 -1.87 -7.51
CA ALA A 64 16.10 -1.16 -6.73
C ALA A 64 16.71 0.03 -7.52
N THR A 65 17.04 -0.19 -8.79
CA THR A 65 17.56 0.86 -9.69
C THR A 65 16.55 1.99 -9.87
N LEU A 66 15.28 1.66 -10.15
CA LEU A 66 14.22 2.67 -10.28
C LEU A 66 14.03 3.45 -8.97
N ALA A 67 13.95 2.76 -7.83
CA ALA A 67 13.77 3.42 -6.54
C ALA A 67 14.94 4.37 -6.21
N GLN A 68 16.17 3.95 -6.47
CA GLN A 68 17.36 4.80 -6.31
C GLN A 68 17.35 6.03 -7.24
N SER A 69 16.93 5.85 -8.49
CA SER A 69 16.83 6.97 -9.45
C SER A 69 15.79 8.02 -9.02
N MET A 70 14.77 7.59 -8.27
CA MET A 70 13.78 8.47 -7.66
C MET A 70 14.26 9.10 -6.32
N GLY A 71 15.47 8.77 -5.84
CA GLY A 71 15.98 9.21 -4.55
C GLY A 71 15.28 8.55 -3.35
N CYS A 72 14.66 7.38 -3.54
CA CYS A 72 14.16 6.57 -2.44
C CYS A 72 15.28 5.77 -1.79
N LYS A 73 15.14 5.53 -0.49
CA LYS A 73 15.90 4.47 0.16
C LYS A 73 15.40 3.11 -0.33
N VAL A 74 16.32 2.15 -0.40
CA VAL A 74 16.02 0.79 -0.81
C VAL A 74 16.55 -0.15 0.26
N TRP A 75 15.71 -1.06 0.70
CA TRP A 75 16.11 -2.21 1.48
C TRP A 75 15.86 -3.49 0.68
N ARG A 76 16.81 -4.43 0.77
CA ARG A 76 16.67 -5.72 0.07
C ARG A 76 16.75 -6.86 1.08
N GLY A 77 15.72 -7.70 1.11
CA GLY A 77 15.63 -8.80 2.06
C GLY A 77 15.02 -10.06 1.45
N SER A 78 14.46 -10.93 2.30
CA SER A 78 13.82 -12.18 1.90
C SER A 78 12.61 -11.94 0.99
N GLU A 79 12.38 -12.84 0.04
CA GLU A 79 11.14 -12.85 -0.76
C GLU A 79 9.94 -13.35 0.07
N ASP A 80 10.14 -14.41 0.84
CA ASP A 80 9.08 -15.11 1.57
C ASP A 80 8.78 -14.43 2.93
N ASP A 81 9.80 -13.86 3.56
CA ASP A 81 9.66 -13.16 4.83
C ASP A 81 9.50 -11.65 4.61
N VAL A 82 8.28 -11.28 4.21
CA VAL A 82 7.93 -9.88 3.93
C VAL A 82 7.90 -9.05 5.20
N LEU A 83 7.42 -9.64 6.31
CA LEU A 83 7.39 -8.99 7.62
C LEU A 83 8.79 -8.53 8.04
N LEU A 84 9.77 -9.44 8.04
CA LEU A 84 11.14 -9.07 8.40
C LEU A 84 11.72 -8.06 7.43
N ARG A 85 11.46 -8.20 6.12
CA ARG A 85 11.93 -7.25 5.11
C ARG A 85 11.40 -5.83 5.35
N VAL A 86 10.14 -5.68 5.71
CA VAL A 86 9.52 -4.39 6.05
C VAL A 86 10.09 -3.83 7.35
N LEU A 87 10.25 -4.67 8.36
CA LEU A 87 10.84 -4.28 9.64
C LEU A 87 12.27 -3.74 9.45
N GLU A 88 13.13 -4.49 8.77
CA GLU A 88 14.51 -4.09 8.49
C GLU A 88 14.58 -2.83 7.61
N ALA A 89 13.68 -2.69 6.64
CA ALA A 89 13.56 -1.48 5.83
C ALA A 89 13.27 -0.24 6.69
N ALA A 90 12.32 -0.33 7.61
CA ALA A 90 11.99 0.75 8.53
C ALA A 90 13.14 1.05 9.52
N GLN A 91 13.79 0.02 10.06
CA GLN A 91 14.94 0.15 10.97
C GLN A 91 16.14 0.80 10.27
N SER A 92 16.39 0.49 8.97
CA SER A 92 17.53 1.02 8.21
C SER A 92 17.54 2.55 8.11
N VAL A 93 16.39 3.17 8.33
CA VAL A 93 16.20 4.62 8.30
C VAL A 93 15.78 5.20 9.67
N ASN A 94 15.88 4.42 10.74
CA ASN A 94 15.50 4.80 12.10
C ASN A 94 14.05 5.33 12.20
N ALA A 95 13.11 4.61 11.61
CA ALA A 95 11.69 4.92 11.70
C ALA A 95 11.15 4.66 13.12
N ASP A 96 10.21 5.49 13.57
CA ASP A 96 9.39 5.22 14.76
C ASP A 96 8.06 4.57 14.37
N LEU A 97 7.46 5.08 13.27
CA LEU A 97 6.19 4.60 12.74
C LEU A 97 6.35 4.15 11.28
N ILE A 98 5.65 3.11 10.95
CA ILE A 98 5.51 2.56 9.60
C ILE A 98 4.14 2.95 9.05
N VAL A 99 4.11 3.47 7.83
CA VAL A 99 2.95 3.46 6.95
C VAL A 99 3.20 2.34 5.95
N GLU A 100 2.54 1.22 6.14
CA GLU A 100 2.64 0.06 5.25
C GLU A 100 1.72 0.27 4.04
N VAL A 101 2.30 0.20 2.84
CA VAL A 101 1.58 0.27 1.55
C VAL A 101 2.17 -0.75 0.59
N THR A 102 1.32 -1.55 -0.02
CA THR A 102 1.76 -2.55 -1.00
C THR A 102 1.99 -1.92 -2.38
N GLY A 103 2.99 -2.44 -3.12
CA GLY A 103 3.42 -1.90 -4.43
C GLY A 103 2.36 -1.97 -5.54
N ASP A 104 1.23 -2.60 -5.27
CA ASP A 104 0.09 -2.72 -6.18
C ASP A 104 -1.01 -1.66 -5.95
N CYS A 105 -0.74 -0.66 -5.11
CA CYS A 105 -1.67 0.45 -4.83
C CYS A 105 -1.23 1.78 -5.45
N PRO A 106 -1.01 1.90 -6.79
CA PRO A 106 -0.45 3.10 -7.41
C PRO A 106 -1.35 4.33 -7.29
N LEU A 107 -2.64 4.13 -6.98
CA LEU A 107 -3.62 5.21 -6.77
C LEU A 107 -3.73 5.66 -5.32
N ILE A 108 -2.89 5.15 -4.40
CA ILE A 108 -2.96 5.54 -2.98
C ILE A 108 -3.17 7.06 -2.82
N ASP A 109 -4.05 7.48 -1.95
CA ASP A 109 -4.25 8.89 -1.66
C ASP A 109 -3.49 9.29 -0.40
N TRP A 110 -2.56 10.23 -0.53
CA TRP A 110 -1.76 10.72 0.61
C TRP A 110 -2.62 11.38 1.68
N ARG A 111 -3.79 11.93 1.33
CA ARG A 111 -4.74 12.51 2.28
C ARG A 111 -5.32 11.43 3.18
N HIS A 112 -5.57 10.23 2.62
CA HIS A 112 -5.97 9.06 3.40
C HIS A 112 -4.85 8.59 4.32
N VAL A 113 -3.61 8.58 3.82
CA VAL A 113 -2.42 8.27 4.62
C VAL A 113 -2.28 9.26 5.78
N ASP A 114 -2.39 10.56 5.50
CA ASP A 114 -2.33 11.60 6.53
C ASP A 114 -3.42 11.42 7.60
N ARG A 115 -4.64 11.08 7.17
CA ARG A 115 -5.76 10.82 8.09
C ARG A 115 -5.53 9.60 8.99
N LEU A 116 -4.93 8.54 8.46
CA LEU A 116 -4.58 7.36 9.24
C LEU A 116 -3.47 7.67 10.25
N ILE A 117 -2.45 8.44 9.84
CA ILE A 117 -1.37 8.91 10.74
C ILE A 117 -1.94 9.78 11.86
N GLU A 118 -2.85 10.70 11.56
CA GLU A 118 -3.53 11.53 12.56
C GLU A 118 -4.26 10.65 13.57
N ARG A 119 -5.09 9.73 13.07
CA ARG A 119 -5.87 8.84 13.92
C ARG A 119 -4.98 7.97 14.81
N TYR A 120 -3.85 7.48 14.29
CA TYR A 120 -2.88 6.73 15.08
C TYR A 120 -2.22 7.59 16.16
N THR A 121 -1.78 8.79 15.81
CA THR A 121 -1.00 9.67 16.71
C THR A 121 -1.84 10.39 17.76
N GLU A 122 -3.13 10.58 17.50
CA GLU A 122 -4.09 11.20 18.41
C GLU A 122 -4.83 10.18 19.28
N GLY A 123 -4.89 8.91 18.84
CA GLY A 123 -5.51 7.83 19.57
C GLY A 123 -4.52 6.99 20.39
N ALA A 124 -5.07 6.07 21.16
CA ALA A 124 -4.28 5.08 21.92
C ALA A 124 -4.33 3.72 21.20
N TYR A 125 -3.90 3.69 19.93
CA TYR A 125 -3.93 2.50 19.10
C TYR A 125 -2.53 1.92 18.92
N ASP A 126 -2.45 0.59 18.76
CA ASP A 126 -1.25 -0.14 18.35
C ASP A 126 -1.22 -0.33 16.83
N TYR A 127 -2.39 -0.26 16.18
CA TYR A 127 -2.59 -0.40 14.74
C TYR A 127 -3.79 0.42 14.30
N VAL A 128 -3.66 1.14 13.19
CA VAL A 128 -4.76 1.87 12.53
C VAL A 128 -4.73 1.59 11.05
N SER A 129 -5.88 1.28 10.47
CA SER A 129 -6.00 1.09 9.02
C SER A 129 -7.39 1.47 8.51
N ASN A 130 -7.58 1.37 7.21
CA ASN A 130 -8.87 1.50 6.54
C ASN A 130 -9.37 0.16 5.94
N ILE A 131 -8.80 -0.97 6.40
CA ILE A 131 -9.10 -2.30 5.83
C ILE A 131 -9.80 -3.27 6.78
N LEU A 132 -9.81 -3.02 8.11
CA LEU A 132 -10.42 -3.94 9.10
C LEU A 132 -11.91 -4.15 8.82
N GLU A 133 -12.61 -3.08 8.49
CA GLU A 133 -13.93 -3.12 7.87
C GLU A 133 -13.80 -2.58 6.46
N ARG A 134 -14.03 -3.43 5.46
CA ARG A 134 -13.90 -3.02 4.06
C ARG A 134 -15.03 -2.06 3.69
N THR A 135 -14.72 -0.79 3.59
CA THR A 135 -15.64 0.27 3.18
C THR A 135 -15.09 1.10 2.02
N PHE A 136 -13.78 1.28 1.95
CA PHE A 136 -13.08 1.92 0.83
C PHE A 136 -12.96 0.96 -0.37
N PRO A 137 -12.86 1.50 -1.60
CA PRO A 137 -12.39 0.75 -2.75
C PRO A 137 -11.05 0.07 -2.44
N ARG A 138 -10.87 -1.16 -2.87
CA ARG A 138 -9.60 -1.87 -2.75
C ARG A 138 -8.53 -1.22 -3.62
N GLY A 139 -7.37 -0.89 -3.03
CA GLY A 139 -6.28 -0.18 -3.69
C GLY A 139 -6.02 1.23 -3.13
N PHE A 140 -6.86 1.68 -2.17
CA PHE A 140 -6.56 2.83 -1.29
C PHE A 140 -6.14 2.36 0.11
N ASP A 141 -5.63 1.15 0.20
CA ASP A 141 -5.33 0.46 1.45
C ASP A 141 -4.03 0.97 2.05
N ALA A 142 -4.05 1.35 3.33
CA ALA A 142 -2.86 1.70 4.09
C ALA A 142 -3.03 1.34 5.58
N GLN A 143 -1.92 1.01 6.21
CA GLN A 143 -1.85 0.65 7.62
C GLN A 143 -0.78 1.48 8.33
N VAL A 144 -1.05 1.84 9.59
CA VAL A 144 -0.11 2.59 10.44
C VAL A 144 0.09 1.86 11.76
N PHE A 145 1.34 1.56 12.10
CA PHE A 145 1.74 0.94 13.35
C PHE A 145 3.19 1.31 13.69
N SER A 146 3.63 1.02 14.91
CA SER A 146 5.00 1.33 15.31
C SER A 146 6.00 0.25 14.87
N VAL A 147 7.27 0.66 14.67
CA VAL A 147 8.37 -0.30 14.49
C VAL A 147 8.44 -1.28 15.67
N LYS A 148 8.23 -0.80 16.90
CA LYS A 148 8.21 -1.64 18.10
C LYS A 148 7.12 -2.72 18.07
N THR A 149 5.94 -2.37 17.54
CA THR A 149 4.84 -3.34 17.37
C THR A 149 5.26 -4.43 16.38
N LEU A 150 5.88 -4.06 15.26
CA LEU A 150 6.34 -5.05 14.27
C LEU A 150 7.51 -5.89 14.77
N GLU A 151 8.45 -5.33 15.56
CA GLU A 151 9.52 -6.06 16.26
C GLU A 151 8.96 -7.09 17.25
N GLU A 152 7.86 -6.77 17.90
CA GLU A 152 7.18 -7.70 18.78
C GLU A 152 6.57 -8.86 17.99
N VAL A 153 5.85 -8.55 16.89
CA VAL A 153 5.26 -9.57 16.01
C VAL A 153 6.32 -10.49 15.41
N ASP A 154 7.46 -9.94 14.97
CA ASP A 154 8.58 -10.71 14.43
C ASP A 154 9.06 -11.81 15.37
N ARG A 155 9.05 -11.54 16.69
CA ARG A 155 9.41 -12.53 17.72
C ARG A 155 8.31 -13.53 18.06
N LEU A 156 7.04 -13.18 17.77
CA LEU A 156 5.88 -13.96 18.23
C LEU A 156 5.41 -15.00 17.22
N THR A 157 5.65 -14.79 15.93
CA THR A 157 5.12 -15.68 14.90
C THR A 157 6.19 -16.15 13.92
N GLN A 158 6.06 -17.42 13.54
CA GLN A 158 6.79 -18.05 12.43
C GLN A 158 5.79 -18.61 11.39
N ASP A 159 4.52 -18.28 11.52
CA ASP A 159 3.49 -18.72 10.57
C ASP A 159 3.76 -18.07 9.20
N PRO A 160 3.82 -18.85 8.11
CA PRO A 160 4.10 -18.31 6.78
C PRO A 160 3.10 -17.25 6.31
N VAL A 161 1.82 -17.35 6.71
CA VAL A 161 0.80 -16.35 6.34
C VAL A 161 1.07 -15.02 7.03
N ASP A 162 1.44 -15.05 8.31
CA ASP A 162 1.82 -13.85 9.05
C ASP A 162 3.11 -13.23 8.48
N ARG A 163 4.09 -14.07 8.14
CA ARG A 163 5.37 -13.62 7.56
C ARG A 163 5.20 -13.01 6.18
N GLU A 164 4.29 -13.52 5.35
CA GLU A 164 3.99 -12.98 4.01
C GLU A 164 3.16 -11.69 4.06
N ASN A 165 2.27 -11.53 5.07
CA ASN A 165 1.27 -10.45 5.09
C ASN A 165 1.52 -9.38 6.18
N VAL A 166 2.76 -9.21 6.61
CA VAL A 166 3.30 -8.17 7.49
C VAL A 166 2.47 -7.89 8.75
N SER A 167 1.32 -7.23 8.61
CA SER A 167 0.50 -6.75 9.72
C SER A 167 -0.70 -7.65 10.07
N ILE A 168 -0.89 -8.77 9.36
CA ILE A 168 -2.05 -9.67 9.56
C ILE A 168 -2.11 -10.23 10.99
N TYR A 169 -0.96 -10.56 11.58
CA TYR A 169 -0.89 -11.00 12.98
C TYR A 169 -1.48 -9.97 13.93
N ILE A 170 -1.21 -8.68 13.71
CA ILE A 170 -1.65 -7.61 14.61
C ILE A 170 -3.17 -7.56 14.66
N TYR A 171 -3.83 -7.48 13.50
CA TYR A 171 -5.27 -7.33 13.48
C TYR A 171 -6.04 -8.63 13.74
N ASN A 172 -5.41 -9.79 13.65
CA ASN A 172 -5.98 -11.07 14.10
C ASN A 172 -5.91 -11.27 15.63
N HIS A 173 -5.21 -10.41 16.36
CA HIS A 173 -5.08 -10.51 17.81
C HIS A 173 -5.64 -9.27 18.53
N PRO A 174 -6.96 -8.95 18.38
CA PRO A 174 -7.56 -7.73 18.98
C PRO A 174 -7.56 -7.76 20.51
N GLY A 175 -7.36 -8.91 21.15
CA GLY A 175 -7.16 -9.02 22.60
C GLY A 175 -5.78 -8.56 23.06
N ARG A 176 -4.80 -8.48 22.16
CA ARG A 176 -3.43 -8.05 22.43
C ARG A 176 -3.16 -6.63 21.95
N TYR A 177 -3.68 -6.26 20.79
CA TYR A 177 -3.45 -4.97 20.15
C TYR A 177 -4.74 -4.14 20.08
N LYS A 178 -4.63 -2.86 20.38
CA LYS A 178 -5.73 -1.91 20.20
C LYS A 178 -5.82 -1.49 18.74
N LEU A 179 -6.87 -1.93 18.09
CA LEU A 179 -7.11 -1.71 16.68
C LEU A 179 -7.98 -0.48 16.44
N GLY A 180 -7.60 0.35 15.48
CA GLY A 180 -8.40 1.46 14.98
C GLY A 180 -8.75 1.26 13.51
N ASN A 181 -10.03 1.36 13.17
CA ASN A 181 -10.48 1.37 11.78
C ASN A 181 -10.96 2.76 11.38
N TRP A 182 -10.61 3.19 10.17
CA TRP A 182 -11.22 4.34 9.52
C TRP A 182 -12.13 3.85 8.39
N ALA A 183 -13.43 4.02 8.57
CA ALA A 183 -14.42 3.64 7.59
C ALA A 183 -14.68 4.79 6.61
N ALA A 184 -14.89 4.45 5.33
CA ALA A 184 -15.33 5.40 4.32
C ALA A 184 -16.78 5.82 4.55
N GLU A 185 -17.07 7.07 4.24
CA GLU A 185 -18.40 7.67 4.31
C GLU A 185 -18.83 8.23 2.95
N GLY A 186 -20.13 8.46 2.81
CA GLY A 186 -20.71 9.09 1.60
C GLY A 186 -20.33 8.35 0.31
N ALA A 187 -19.93 9.10 -0.69
CA ALA A 187 -19.58 8.58 -2.02
C ALA A 187 -18.34 7.67 -2.03
N MET A 188 -17.47 7.77 -1.01
CA MET A 188 -16.29 6.90 -0.89
C MET A 188 -16.59 5.50 -0.37
N ARG A 189 -17.79 5.24 0.18
CA ARG A 189 -18.20 3.92 0.65
C ARG A 189 -18.56 3.01 -0.53
N ARG A 190 -17.51 2.49 -1.18
CA ARG A 190 -17.59 1.67 -2.40
C ARG A 190 -16.72 0.40 -2.30
N PRO A 191 -17.02 -0.50 -1.33
CA PRO A 191 -16.21 -1.70 -1.08
C PRO A 191 -16.15 -2.66 -2.28
N GLU A 192 -17.11 -2.55 -3.22
CA GLU A 192 -17.18 -3.35 -4.45
C GLU A 192 -16.19 -2.88 -5.52
N LEU A 193 -15.69 -1.66 -5.45
CA LEU A 193 -14.71 -1.15 -6.41
C LEU A 193 -13.31 -1.70 -6.13
N ARG A 194 -12.62 -2.01 -7.22
CA ARG A 194 -11.26 -2.55 -7.19
C ARG A 194 -10.35 -1.69 -8.06
N VAL A 195 -9.36 -1.03 -7.44
CA VAL A 195 -8.36 -0.17 -8.07
C VAL A 195 -6.93 -0.52 -7.62
N THR A 196 -6.68 -1.80 -7.36
CA THR A 196 -5.35 -2.38 -7.09
C THR A 196 -4.81 -3.09 -8.33
N LEU A 197 -3.49 -3.22 -8.46
CA LEU A 197 -2.80 -3.73 -9.64
C LEU A 197 -2.39 -5.20 -9.44
N ASP A 198 -3.21 -6.14 -9.88
CA ASP A 198 -2.88 -7.56 -9.73
C ASP A 198 -2.96 -8.37 -11.03
N THR A 199 -3.79 -7.94 -11.96
CA THR A 199 -4.02 -8.62 -13.23
C THR A 199 -3.88 -7.63 -14.40
N LYS A 200 -3.95 -8.17 -15.63
CA LYS A 200 -3.93 -7.34 -16.83
C LYS A 200 -5.15 -6.40 -16.89
N GLU A 201 -6.31 -6.88 -16.49
CA GLU A 201 -7.56 -6.13 -16.44
C GLU A 201 -7.46 -4.97 -15.43
N ASP A 202 -6.84 -5.23 -14.27
CA ASP A 202 -6.55 -4.17 -13.29
C ASP A 202 -5.62 -3.12 -13.89
N TYR A 203 -4.57 -3.54 -14.63
CA TYR A 203 -3.65 -2.64 -15.29
C TYR A 203 -4.36 -1.76 -16.33
N GLU A 204 -5.23 -2.33 -17.14
CA GLU A 204 -6.00 -1.59 -18.17
C GLU A 204 -6.88 -0.53 -17.52
N LEU A 205 -7.58 -0.87 -16.43
CA LEU A 205 -8.37 0.08 -15.65
C LEU A 205 -7.52 1.20 -15.05
N LEU A 206 -6.44 0.84 -14.34
CA LEU A 206 -5.60 1.81 -13.65
C LEU A 206 -4.91 2.77 -14.62
N ASN A 207 -4.39 2.25 -15.74
CA ASN A 207 -3.80 3.10 -16.77
C ASN A 207 -4.82 4.09 -17.35
N ALA A 208 -6.04 3.63 -17.65
CA ALA A 208 -7.11 4.51 -18.13
C ALA A 208 -7.49 5.60 -17.11
N ILE A 209 -7.51 5.28 -15.81
CA ILE A 209 -7.75 6.28 -14.74
C ILE A 209 -6.66 7.35 -14.77
N PHE A 210 -5.38 6.95 -14.81
CA PHE A 210 -4.27 7.91 -14.87
C PHE A 210 -4.32 8.75 -16.14
N GLU A 211 -4.57 8.16 -17.31
CA GLU A 211 -4.64 8.90 -18.58
C GLU A 211 -5.77 9.93 -18.60
N LYS A 212 -6.90 9.63 -17.95
CA LYS A 212 -8.06 10.54 -17.90
C LYS A 212 -7.93 11.66 -16.87
N LEU A 213 -7.36 11.37 -15.69
CA LEU A 213 -7.33 12.33 -14.60
C LEU A 213 -6.09 13.24 -14.62
N LEU A 214 -4.90 12.70 -14.94
CA LEU A 214 -3.64 13.46 -14.86
C LEU A 214 -3.62 14.74 -15.69
N PRO A 215 -4.14 14.79 -16.95
CA PRO A 215 -4.04 15.99 -17.76
C PRO A 215 -4.82 17.18 -17.17
N GLY A 216 -5.93 16.92 -16.50
CA GLY A 216 -6.79 17.98 -15.93
C GLY A 216 -6.55 18.21 -14.44
N THR A 217 -6.13 17.18 -13.72
CA THR A 217 -5.99 17.20 -12.26
C THR A 217 -4.77 16.37 -11.84
N PRO A 218 -3.54 16.91 -11.94
CA PRO A 218 -2.32 16.16 -11.58
C PRO A 218 -2.34 15.64 -10.14
N ASP A 219 -3.10 16.31 -9.26
CA ASP A 219 -3.24 16.01 -7.82
C ASP A 219 -4.57 15.32 -7.48
N PHE A 220 -5.17 14.62 -8.45
CA PHE A 220 -6.47 14.00 -8.27
C PHE A 220 -6.54 13.15 -6.98
N SER A 221 -7.69 13.19 -6.32
CA SER A 221 -7.99 12.49 -5.07
C SER A 221 -8.61 11.11 -5.32
N ALA A 222 -8.78 10.34 -4.25
CA ALA A 222 -9.55 9.11 -4.29
C ALA A 222 -11.02 9.37 -4.68
N GLU A 223 -11.59 10.50 -4.25
CA GLU A 223 -12.93 10.96 -4.64
C GLU A 223 -13.02 11.25 -6.13
N ASP A 224 -11.98 11.84 -6.73
CA ASP A 224 -11.93 12.06 -8.19
C ASP A 224 -11.94 10.74 -8.95
N VAL A 225 -11.21 9.72 -8.43
CA VAL A 225 -11.22 8.38 -9.00
C VAL A 225 -12.61 7.77 -8.92
N VAL A 226 -13.24 7.75 -7.74
CA VAL A 226 -14.61 7.23 -7.58
C VAL A 226 -15.60 7.97 -8.46
N GLY A 227 -15.51 9.31 -8.48
CA GLY A 227 -16.37 10.14 -9.35
C GLY A 227 -16.18 9.88 -10.85
N LEU A 228 -14.95 9.54 -11.30
CA LEU A 228 -14.71 9.11 -12.68
C LEU A 228 -15.38 7.75 -12.95
N LEU A 229 -15.20 6.79 -12.05
CA LEU A 229 -15.78 5.44 -12.20
C LEU A 229 -17.33 5.48 -12.18
N ASP A 230 -17.93 6.37 -11.42
CA ASP A 230 -19.38 6.57 -11.42
C ASP A 230 -19.89 7.17 -12.73
N ARG A 231 -19.12 8.07 -13.33
CA ARG A 231 -19.49 8.68 -14.63
C ARG A 231 -19.24 7.76 -15.82
N GLU A 232 -18.27 6.85 -15.70
CA GLU A 232 -17.86 5.94 -16.78
C GLU A 232 -17.91 4.46 -16.33
N PRO A 233 -19.09 3.85 -16.20
CA PRO A 233 -19.23 2.46 -15.75
C PRO A 233 -18.52 1.43 -16.65
N SER A 234 -18.21 1.79 -17.89
CA SER A 234 -17.40 0.94 -18.78
C SER A 234 -15.98 0.69 -18.23
N LEU A 235 -15.44 1.61 -17.43
CA LEU A 235 -14.14 1.42 -16.79
C LEU A 235 -14.21 0.34 -15.70
N THR A 236 -15.23 0.35 -14.85
CA THR A 236 -15.41 -0.68 -13.82
C THR A 236 -15.69 -2.06 -14.40
N ALA A 237 -16.21 -2.13 -15.61
CA ALA A 237 -16.43 -3.39 -16.31
C ALA A 237 -15.12 -4.09 -16.72
N LEU A 238 -14.01 -3.35 -16.88
CA LEU A 238 -12.72 -3.90 -17.29
C LEU A 238 -12.23 -5.01 -16.35
N ASN A 239 -12.37 -4.81 -15.04
CA ASN A 239 -11.90 -5.77 -14.04
C ASN A 239 -13.00 -6.37 -13.15
N ALA A 240 -14.25 -6.23 -13.53
CA ALA A 240 -15.40 -6.72 -12.75
C ALA A 240 -15.36 -8.23 -12.46
N ALA A 241 -14.70 -9.02 -13.32
CA ALA A 241 -14.54 -10.46 -13.14
C ALA A 241 -13.33 -10.86 -12.28
N VAL A 242 -12.46 -9.89 -11.92
CA VAL A 242 -11.26 -10.17 -11.15
C VAL A 242 -11.61 -10.42 -9.69
N ARG A 243 -11.21 -11.59 -9.18
CA ARG A 243 -11.42 -11.98 -7.78
C ARG A 243 -10.19 -11.70 -6.94
N GLN A 244 -10.41 -11.30 -5.69
CA GLN A 244 -9.34 -11.08 -4.72
C GLN A 244 -8.82 -12.43 -4.18
N LYS A 245 -7.51 -12.59 -4.14
CA LYS A 245 -6.87 -13.71 -3.46
C LYS A 245 -7.03 -13.55 -1.95
N ASP A 246 -7.46 -14.62 -1.28
CA ASP A 246 -7.51 -14.69 0.18
C ASP A 246 -6.10 -14.97 0.72
N PRO A 247 -5.60 -14.27 1.76
CA PRO A 247 -4.31 -14.56 2.40
C PRO A 247 -4.18 -16.02 2.88
N TYR A 248 -5.30 -16.63 3.29
CA TYR A 248 -5.34 -18.01 3.77
C TYR A 248 -5.54 -19.06 2.67
N GLY A 249 -5.60 -18.61 1.41
CA GLY A 249 -5.78 -19.47 0.24
C GLY A 249 -7.17 -19.36 -0.38
N GLY A 250 -7.23 -19.53 -1.70
CA GLY A 250 -8.47 -19.35 -2.47
C GLY A 250 -8.75 -17.91 -2.87
N TYR A 251 -10.03 -17.60 -3.09
CA TYR A 251 -10.49 -16.28 -3.52
C TYR A 251 -11.71 -15.83 -2.70
N LEU A 252 -11.76 -14.53 -2.41
CA LEU A 252 -12.89 -13.84 -1.81
C LEU A 252 -13.96 -13.51 -2.86
#